data_b1c5525691384a5a4db2629e5e021646
#
_entry.id   b1c5525691384a5a4db2629e5e021646
#
_cell.length_a   1.000
_cell.length_b   1.000
_cell.length_c   1.000
_cell.angle_alpha   90.00
_cell.angle_beta   90.00
_cell.angle_gamma   90.00
#
_symmetry.space_group_name_H-M   'P 1'
#
loop_
_entity.id
_entity.type
_entity.pdbx_description
1 polymer ?
#
loop_
_entity_poly.entity_id
_entity_poly.type
_entity_poly.pdbx_seq_one_letter_code
_entity_poly.pdbx_strand_id
1 'polypeptide(L)' 'MQDMQAQLAKLREQAAEFDRIASRATDADKHELFARLAAHFLVLASELEKAIAKIASKE' A
#
# COMPACT_ATOMS: atom_id res chain seq x y z
N MET A 1 14.35 13.72 -8.96
CA MET A 1 14.36 12.26 -8.86
C MET A 1 13.41 11.81 -7.78
N GLN A 2 12.65 10.78 -8.09
CA GLN A 2 11.73 10.24 -7.08
C GLN A 2 12.49 9.33 -6.13
N ASP A 3 12.25 9.55 -4.86
CA ASP A 3 12.82 8.71 -3.84
C ASP A 3 11.93 7.47 -3.66
N MET A 4 12.48 6.30 -3.94
CA MET A 4 11.73 5.05 -3.85
C MET A 4 11.27 4.77 -2.42
N GLN A 5 12.07 5.17 -1.43
CA GLN A 5 11.69 4.99 -0.03
C GLN A 5 10.48 5.86 0.32
N ALA A 6 10.44 7.09 -0.19
CA ALA A 6 9.31 7.98 0.01
C ALA A 6 8.04 7.43 -0.65
N GLN A 7 8.19 6.84 -1.85
CA GLN A 7 7.07 6.21 -2.54
C GLN A 7 6.55 5.01 -1.76
N LEU A 8 7.46 4.22 -1.20
CA LEU A 8 7.07 3.07 -0.39
C LEU A 8 6.27 3.50 0.83
N ALA A 9 6.75 4.52 1.52
CA ALA A 9 6.05 5.07 2.69
C ALA A 9 4.65 5.54 2.32
N LYS A 10 4.53 6.19 1.15
CA LYS A 10 3.25 6.69 0.67
C LYS A 10 2.27 5.57 0.38
N LEU A 11 2.75 4.49 -0.25
CA LEU A 11 1.89 3.34 -0.53
C LEU A 11 1.37 2.70 0.74
N ARG A 12 2.23 2.57 1.74
CA ARG A 12 1.85 2.01 3.04
C ARG A 12 0.83 2.90 3.75
N GLU A 13 1.04 4.20 3.66
CA GLU A 13 0.15 5.19 4.25
C GLU A 13 -1.24 5.13 3.63
N GLN A 14 -1.29 5.01 2.30
CA GLN A 14 -2.56 4.90 1.59
C GLN A 14 -3.27 3.59 1.90
N ALA A 15 -2.52 2.49 2.04
CA ALA A 15 -3.11 1.23 2.44
C ALA A 15 -3.77 1.33 3.81
N ALA A 16 -3.09 1.97 4.76
CA ALA A 16 -3.63 2.19 6.10
C ALA A 16 -4.88 3.06 6.06
N GLU A 17 -4.88 4.09 5.21
CA GLU A 17 -6.03 4.97 5.05
C GLU A 17 -7.25 4.21 4.54
N PHE A 18 -7.07 3.40 3.50
CA PHE A 18 -8.17 2.58 2.98
C PHE A 18 -8.67 1.59 4.00
N ASP A 19 -7.78 1.04 4.81
CA ASP A 19 -8.16 0.11 5.86
C ASP A 19 -9.02 0.80 6.92
N ARG A 20 -8.66 2.04 7.28
CA ARG A 20 -9.46 2.82 8.22
C ARG A 20 -10.85 3.12 7.66
N ILE A 21 -10.93 3.47 6.37
CA ILE A 21 -12.21 3.72 5.71
C ILE A 21 -13.06 2.45 5.72
N ALA A 22 -12.45 1.31 5.40
CA ALA A 22 -13.15 0.02 5.41
C ALA A 22 -13.72 -0.27 6.80
N SER A 23 -12.93 -0.02 7.84
CA SER A 23 -13.36 -0.27 9.22
C SER A 23 -14.57 0.55 9.63
N ARG A 24 -14.70 1.74 9.06
CA ARG A 24 -15.80 2.66 9.39
C ARG A 24 -17.02 2.49 8.51
N ALA A 25 -16.88 1.74 7.42
CA ALA A 25 -17.98 1.57 6.49
C ALA A 25 -19.11 0.74 7.11
N THR A 26 -20.31 1.23 7.00
CA THR A 26 -21.50 0.52 7.51
C THR A 26 -22.15 -0.33 6.43
N ASP A 27 -21.82 -0.06 5.18
CA ASP A 27 -22.33 -0.77 4.03
C ASP A 27 -21.34 -1.89 3.67
N ALA A 28 -21.83 -3.11 3.53
CA ALA A 28 -21.00 -4.27 3.24
C ALA A 28 -20.21 -4.11 1.94
N ASP A 29 -20.85 -3.53 0.91
CA ASP A 29 -20.19 -3.36 -0.38
C ASP A 29 -19.03 -2.36 -0.29
N LYS A 30 -19.21 -1.28 0.44
CA LYS A 30 -18.16 -0.29 0.66
C LYS A 30 -17.04 -0.86 1.50
N HIS A 31 -17.38 -1.61 2.53
CA HIS A 31 -16.38 -2.25 3.37
C HIS A 31 -15.49 -3.16 2.52
N GLU A 32 -16.11 -4.00 1.71
CA GLU A 32 -15.38 -4.94 0.86
C GLU A 32 -14.52 -4.21 -0.16
N LEU A 33 -15.05 -3.16 -0.78
CA LEU A 33 -14.29 -2.39 -1.77
C LEU A 33 -13.03 -1.79 -1.16
N PHE A 34 -13.17 -1.09 -0.04
CA PHE A 34 -12.02 -0.42 0.57
C PHE A 34 -11.04 -1.39 1.18
N ALA A 35 -11.51 -2.53 1.70
CA ALA A 35 -10.62 -3.58 2.17
C ALA A 35 -9.78 -4.14 1.03
N ARG A 36 -10.39 -4.32 -0.14
CA ARG A 36 -9.69 -4.80 -1.33
C ARG A 36 -8.66 -3.78 -1.81
N LEU A 37 -9.02 -2.49 -1.81
CA LEU A 37 -8.08 -1.44 -2.19
C LEU A 37 -6.88 -1.41 -1.24
N ALA A 38 -7.13 -1.55 0.05
CA ALA A 38 -6.04 -1.60 1.02
C ALA A 38 -5.10 -2.77 0.74
N ALA A 39 -5.65 -3.93 0.43
CA ALA A 39 -4.86 -5.12 0.11
C ALA A 39 -4.02 -4.90 -1.15
N HIS A 40 -4.60 -4.26 -2.18
CA HIS A 40 -3.88 -3.96 -3.41
C HIS A 40 -2.68 -3.05 -3.15
N PHE A 41 -2.87 -2.02 -2.33
CA PHE A 41 -1.76 -1.11 -2.02
C PHE A 41 -0.67 -1.80 -1.22
N LEU A 42 -1.03 -2.75 -0.36
CA LEU A 42 -0.04 -3.52 0.38
C LEU A 42 0.78 -4.42 -0.56
N VAL A 43 0.14 -4.99 -1.57
CA VAL A 43 0.85 -5.77 -2.59
C VAL A 43 1.81 -4.88 -3.36
N LEU A 44 1.37 -3.69 -3.76
CA LEU A 44 2.23 -2.75 -4.47
C LEU A 44 3.42 -2.34 -3.60
N ALA A 45 3.17 -2.08 -2.32
CA ALA A 45 4.23 -1.73 -1.39
C ALA A 45 5.26 -2.87 -1.27
N SER A 46 4.78 -4.10 -1.21
CA SER A 46 5.65 -5.28 -1.14
C SER A 46 6.52 -5.40 -2.39
N GLU A 47 5.94 -5.17 -3.56
CA GLU A 47 6.69 -5.23 -4.81
C GLU A 47 7.76 -4.14 -4.88
N LEU A 48 7.42 -2.94 -4.44
CA LEU A 48 8.39 -1.84 -4.41
C LEU A 48 9.51 -2.13 -3.41
N GLU A 49 9.16 -2.69 -2.27
CA GLU A 49 10.14 -3.07 -1.25
C GLU A 49 11.14 -4.08 -1.81
N LYS A 50 10.67 -5.06 -2.56
CA LYS A 50 11.53 -6.05 -3.20
C LYS A 50 12.43 -5.41 -4.25
N ALA A 51 11.90 -4.45 -5.00
CA ALA A 51 12.69 -3.73 -6.00
C ALA A 51 13.80 -2.92 -5.33
N ILE A 52 13.50 -2.27 -4.22
CA ILE A 52 14.49 -1.49 -3.47
C ILE A 52 15.60 -2.41 -2.97
N ALA A 53 15.24 -3.56 -2.41
CA ALA A 53 16.21 -4.51 -1.91
C ALA A 53 17.11 -5.04 -3.03
N LYS A 54 16.51 -5.30 -4.19
CA LYS A 54 17.26 -5.79 -5.34
C LYS A 54 18.25 -4.76 -5.85
N ILE A 55 17.83 -3.50 -5.93
CA ILE A 55 18.71 -2.42 -6.36
C ILE A 55 19.85 -2.23 -5.37
N ALA A 56 19.55 -2.25 -4.08
CA ALA A 56 20.54 -2.09 -3.03
C ALA A 56 21.60 -3.22 -3.07
N SER A 57 21.15 -4.44 -3.35
CA SER A 57 22.07 -5.59 -3.35
C SER A 57 23.00 -5.61 -4.55
N LYS A 58 22.68 -4.83 -5.59
CA LYS A 58 23.55 -4.76 -6.78
C LYS A 58 24.69 -3.75 -6.60
N GLU A 59 24.58 -2.88 -5.64
CA GLU A 59 25.62 -1.90 -5.35
C GLU A 59 26.55 -2.40 -4.27
#